data_3188d40a63617fdcd69fc5152aaaed74
#
_entry.id   3188d40a63617fdcd69fc5152aaaed74
#
_cell.length_a   1.000
_cell.length_b   1.000
_cell.length_c   1.000
_cell.angle_alpha   90.00
_cell.angle_beta   90.00
_cell.angle_gamma   90.00
#
_symmetry.space_group_name_H-M   'P 1'
#
loop_
_entity.id
_entity.type
_entity.pdbx_description
1 polymer ?
#
loop_
_entity_poly.entity_id
_entity_poly.type
_entity_poly.pdbx_seq_one_letter_code
_entity_poly.pdbx_strand_id
1 'polypeptide(L)'
;MLLGVVCNLLEVLKKTHHFGMDEDLFEAEIHMIRDIKENEGIHVTGLAEKLNVTKGAVSQILKKLEKKGMIVKERDASNQSRLLLALTPRGEEAYELHARLHREFDDVIDSILQDASGENREFLKNFLVSLNMKLEEFL
;
A
#
# COMPACT_ATOMS: atom_id res chain seq x y z
N MET A 1 -19.31 -8.68 17.02
CA MET A 1 -17.86 -8.78 17.41
C MET A 1 -16.96 -8.54 16.20
N LEU A 2 -17.00 -9.33 15.14
CA LEU A 2 -16.13 -9.15 13.95
C LEU A 2 -16.26 -7.76 13.30
N LEU A 3 -17.50 -7.28 13.11
CA LEU A 3 -17.76 -5.94 12.54
C LEU A 3 -17.15 -4.83 13.40
N GLY A 4 -17.17 -4.97 14.74
CA GLY A 4 -16.52 -4.02 15.64
C GLY A 4 -15.01 -3.98 15.47
N VAL A 5 -14.35 -5.14 15.27
CA VAL A 5 -12.92 -5.23 14.98
C VAL A 5 -12.60 -4.53 13.65
N VAL A 6 -13.41 -4.78 12.62
CA VAL A 6 -13.24 -4.12 11.31
C VAL A 6 -13.41 -2.59 11.44
N CYS A 7 -14.43 -2.12 12.17
CA CYS A 7 -14.61 -0.68 12.39
C CYS A 7 -13.41 -0.06 13.13
N ASN A 8 -12.90 -0.71 14.18
CA ASN A 8 -11.72 -0.23 14.91
C ASN A 8 -10.48 -0.20 14.01
N LEU A 9 -10.28 -1.24 13.18
CA LEU A 9 -9.18 -1.28 12.22
C LEU A 9 -9.27 -0.12 11.22
N LEU A 10 -10.46 0.13 10.66
CA LEU A 10 -10.68 1.26 9.74
C LEU A 10 -10.42 2.61 10.42
N GLU A 11 -10.77 2.77 11.70
CA GLU A 11 -10.46 4.00 12.46
C GLU A 11 -8.96 4.17 12.70
N VAL A 12 -8.24 3.08 13.00
CA VAL A 12 -6.77 3.12 13.11
C VAL A 12 -6.16 3.52 11.78
N LEU A 13 -6.57 2.88 10.68
CA LEU A 13 -6.07 3.18 9.34
C LEU A 13 -6.35 4.64 8.96
N LYS A 14 -7.53 5.19 9.24
CA LYS A 14 -7.84 6.61 9.00
C LYS A 14 -6.92 7.55 9.78
N LYS A 15 -6.64 7.26 11.05
CA LYS A 15 -5.77 8.09 11.89
C LYS A 15 -4.31 8.05 11.43
N THR A 16 -3.90 6.99 10.76
CA THR A 16 -2.54 6.81 10.26
C THR A 16 -2.30 7.43 8.88
N HIS A 17 -3.32 8.00 8.23
CA HIS A 17 -3.15 8.66 6.93
C HIS A 17 -2.18 9.86 6.96
N HIS A 18 -1.98 10.48 8.12
CA HIS A 18 -1.01 11.57 8.28
C HIS A 18 0.44 11.08 8.31
N PHE A 19 0.70 9.81 8.65
CA PHE A 19 2.07 9.22 8.77
C PHE A 19 3.10 10.14 9.43
N GLY A 20 2.64 11.13 10.24
CA GLY A 20 3.52 12.15 10.82
C GLY A 20 4.06 13.18 9.80
N MET A 21 3.52 13.20 8.59
CA MET A 21 3.85 14.13 7.52
C MET A 21 2.86 15.30 7.46
N ASP A 22 3.29 16.43 6.91
CA ASP A 22 2.47 17.65 6.80
C ASP A 22 1.27 17.51 5.83
N GLU A 23 1.22 16.44 5.04
CA GLU A 23 0.15 16.18 4.07
C GLU A 23 -0.43 14.78 4.23
N ASP A 24 -1.75 14.67 4.09
CA ASP A 24 -2.47 13.41 4.07
C ASP A 24 -2.13 12.62 2.80
N LEU A 25 -1.79 11.34 2.98
CA LEU A 25 -1.71 10.39 1.90
C LEU A 25 -2.92 9.46 1.95
N PHE A 26 -3.65 9.39 0.85
CA PHE A 26 -4.75 8.44 0.71
C PHE A 26 -4.19 7.02 0.46
N GLU A 27 -4.99 6.01 0.79
CA GLU A 27 -4.61 4.60 0.66
C GLU A 27 -4.06 4.26 -0.74
N ALA A 28 -4.74 4.72 -1.80
CA ALA A 28 -4.27 4.51 -3.16
C ALA A 28 -2.93 5.21 -3.48
N GLU A 29 -2.63 6.32 -2.81
CA GLU A 29 -1.37 7.06 -2.99
C GLU A 29 -0.21 6.34 -2.30
N ILE A 30 -0.41 5.87 -1.07
CA ILE A 30 0.65 5.15 -0.34
C ILE A 30 0.94 3.76 -0.95
N HIS A 31 -0.09 3.06 -1.43
CA HIS A 31 0.11 1.82 -2.17
C HIS A 31 0.85 2.05 -3.48
N MET A 32 0.58 3.16 -4.18
CA MET A 32 1.32 3.54 -5.39
C MET A 32 2.80 3.83 -5.09
N ILE A 33 3.10 4.51 -3.96
CA ILE A 33 4.47 4.74 -3.47
C ILE A 33 5.17 3.40 -3.25
N ARG A 34 4.53 2.46 -2.55
CA ARG A 34 5.06 1.10 -2.34
C ARG A 34 5.35 0.39 -3.65
N ASP A 35 4.40 0.40 -4.59
CA ASP A 35 4.57 -0.29 -5.86
C ASP A 35 5.69 0.30 -6.71
N ILE A 36 5.92 1.60 -6.65
CA ILE A 36 7.06 2.26 -7.30
C ILE A 36 8.36 1.83 -6.62
N LYS A 37 8.42 1.81 -5.29
CA LYS A 37 9.62 1.41 -4.53
C LYS A 37 10.02 -0.03 -4.80
N GLU A 38 9.06 -0.94 -4.75
CA GLU A 38 9.30 -2.38 -4.94
C GLU A 38 9.60 -2.76 -6.40
N ASN A 39 9.39 -1.84 -7.34
CA ASN A 39 9.64 -2.04 -8.76
C ASN A 39 10.42 -0.86 -9.35
N GLU A 40 11.63 -0.63 -8.85
CA GLU A 40 12.49 0.46 -9.29
C GLU A 40 12.61 0.53 -10.81
N GLY A 41 12.45 1.74 -11.37
CA GLY A 41 12.44 1.95 -12.81
C GLY A 41 11.15 1.54 -13.52
N ILE A 42 10.08 1.26 -12.79
CA ILE A 42 8.77 0.98 -13.40
C ILE A 42 8.26 2.21 -14.15
N HIS A 43 7.60 2.00 -15.27
CA HIS A 43 6.96 3.04 -16.05
C HIS A 43 5.43 2.98 -15.91
N VAL A 44 4.74 4.05 -16.27
CA VAL A 44 3.28 4.20 -16.10
C VAL A 44 2.49 3.02 -16.65
N THR A 45 2.89 2.51 -17.83
CA THR A 45 2.21 1.35 -18.46
C THR A 45 2.41 0.07 -17.64
N GLY A 46 3.65 -0.22 -17.22
CA GLY A 46 3.95 -1.40 -16.40
C GLY A 46 3.22 -1.36 -15.06
N LEU A 47 3.10 -0.18 -14.46
CA LEU A 47 2.36 0.00 -13.22
C LEU A 47 0.84 -0.23 -13.40
N ALA A 48 0.28 0.25 -14.52
CA ALA A 48 -1.13 0.02 -14.87
C ALA A 48 -1.43 -1.47 -15.11
N GLU A 49 -0.53 -2.16 -15.81
CA GLU A 49 -0.63 -3.61 -16.05
C GLU A 49 -0.53 -4.40 -14.74
N LYS A 50 0.47 -4.07 -13.89
CA LYS A 50 0.65 -4.72 -12.59
C LYS A 50 -0.58 -4.59 -11.68
N LEU A 51 -1.18 -3.40 -11.64
CA LEU A 51 -2.32 -3.09 -10.78
C LEU A 51 -3.67 -3.47 -11.41
N ASN A 52 -3.68 -3.94 -12.65
CA ASN A 52 -4.89 -4.25 -13.43
C ASN A 52 -5.89 -3.07 -13.49
N VAL A 53 -5.36 -1.87 -13.69
CA VAL A 53 -6.14 -0.63 -13.82
C VAL A 53 -5.79 0.12 -15.09
N THR A 54 -6.57 1.15 -15.42
CA THR A 54 -6.30 1.97 -16.61
C THR A 54 -5.09 2.88 -16.41
N LYS A 55 -4.34 3.15 -17.48
CA LYS A 55 -3.25 4.15 -17.47
C LYS A 55 -3.72 5.54 -17.02
N GLY A 56 -4.98 5.88 -17.31
CA GLY A 56 -5.58 7.14 -16.87
C GLY A 56 -5.73 7.23 -15.36
N ALA A 57 -6.19 6.15 -14.72
CA ALA A 57 -6.30 6.08 -13.25
C ALA A 57 -4.92 6.21 -12.59
N VAL A 58 -3.93 5.44 -13.04
CA VAL A 58 -2.54 5.55 -12.57
C VAL A 58 -2.02 6.97 -12.73
N SER A 59 -2.19 7.56 -13.93
CA SER A 59 -1.71 8.92 -14.21
C SER A 59 -2.32 9.98 -13.31
N GLN A 60 -3.56 9.82 -12.86
CA GLN A 60 -4.20 10.75 -11.92
C GLN A 60 -3.56 10.68 -10.52
N ILE A 61 -3.29 9.46 -10.03
CA ILE A 61 -2.63 9.27 -8.73
C ILE A 61 -1.20 9.81 -8.79
N LEU A 62 -0.46 9.47 -9.85
CA LEU A 62 0.91 9.96 -10.05
C LEU A 62 1.00 11.49 -10.11
N LYS A 63 0.03 12.18 -10.73
CA LYS A 63 -0.02 13.65 -10.72
C LYS A 63 -0.19 14.22 -9.30
N LYS A 64 -0.99 13.57 -8.45
CA LYS A 64 -1.15 13.98 -7.05
C LYS A 64 0.13 13.76 -6.27
N LEU A 65 0.77 12.60 -6.42
CA LEU A 65 2.04 12.28 -5.77
C LEU A 65 3.18 13.21 -6.21
N GLU A 66 3.26 13.54 -7.50
CA GLU A 66 4.21 14.50 -8.04
C GLU A 66 3.99 15.90 -7.44
N LYS A 67 2.73 16.35 -7.35
CA LYS A 67 2.36 17.62 -6.71
C LYS A 67 2.72 17.66 -5.22
N LYS A 68 2.60 16.54 -4.53
CA LYS A 68 3.01 16.38 -3.11
C LYS A 68 4.53 16.20 -2.95
N GLY A 69 5.29 16.17 -4.06
CA GLY A 69 6.75 15.99 -4.05
C GLY A 69 7.21 14.61 -3.60
N MET A 70 6.36 13.56 -3.75
CA MET A 70 6.66 12.19 -3.33
C MET A 70 7.41 11.40 -4.41
N ILE A 71 7.17 11.74 -5.68
CA ILE A 71 7.76 11.06 -6.83
C ILE A 71 8.35 12.05 -7.81
N VAL A 72 9.28 11.55 -8.62
CA VAL A 72 9.79 12.22 -9.83
C VAL A 72 9.63 11.30 -11.03
N LYS A 73 9.54 11.89 -12.21
CA LYS A 73 9.54 11.21 -13.49
C LYS A 73 10.86 11.48 -14.20
N GLU A 74 11.60 10.43 -14.47
CA GLU A 74 12.88 10.51 -15.14
C GLU A 74 12.78 9.92 -16.55
N ARG A 75 13.52 10.45 -17.51
CA ARG A 75 13.58 9.87 -18.84
C ARG A 75 14.43 8.61 -18.82
N ASP A 76 13.91 7.54 -19.41
CA ASP A 76 14.68 6.30 -19.61
C ASP A 76 15.85 6.58 -20.58
N ALA A 77 17.07 6.36 -20.11
CA ALA A 77 18.27 6.54 -20.92
C ALA A 77 18.31 5.62 -22.16
N SER A 78 17.67 4.46 -22.09
CA SER A 78 17.59 3.48 -23.18
C SER A 78 16.42 3.75 -24.14
N ASN A 79 15.39 4.48 -23.69
CA ASN A 79 14.22 4.80 -24.49
C ASN A 79 13.60 6.15 -24.07
N GLN A 80 13.99 7.22 -24.75
CA GLN A 80 13.56 8.58 -24.43
C GLN A 80 12.04 8.84 -24.49
N SER A 81 11.27 7.92 -25.08
CA SER A 81 9.81 7.99 -25.06
C SER A 81 9.18 7.42 -23.79
N ARG A 82 9.98 6.79 -22.91
CA ARG A 82 9.52 6.23 -21.62
C ARG A 82 9.90 7.14 -20.47
N LEU A 83 8.97 7.26 -19.52
CA LEU A 83 9.20 7.92 -18.24
C LEU A 83 9.24 6.84 -17.15
N LEU A 84 10.36 6.75 -16.48
CA LEU A 84 10.56 5.93 -15.31
C LEU A 84 10.07 6.69 -14.08
N LEU A 85 9.53 5.97 -13.12
CA LEU A 85 9.05 6.52 -11.87
C LEU A 85 10.09 6.23 -10.78
N ALA A 86 10.41 7.23 -9.99
CA ALA A 86 11.28 7.11 -8.84
C ALA A 86 10.71 7.88 -7.64
N LEU A 87 10.99 7.40 -6.44
CA LEU A 87 10.63 8.12 -5.22
C LEU A 87 11.62 9.27 -4.98
N THR A 88 11.12 10.37 -4.44
CA THR A 88 11.95 11.40 -3.82
C THR A 88 12.35 10.98 -2.40
N PRO A 89 13.27 11.69 -1.72
CA PRO A 89 13.52 11.45 -0.30
C PRO A 89 12.26 11.51 0.56
N ARG A 90 11.31 12.38 0.22
CA ARG A 90 10.00 12.47 0.88
C ARG A 90 9.11 11.26 0.61
N GLY A 91 9.14 10.74 -0.62
CA GLY A 91 8.46 9.50 -0.97
C GLY A 91 9.04 8.27 -0.29
N GLU A 92 10.37 8.22 -0.14
CA GLU A 92 11.05 7.17 0.64
C GLU A 92 10.65 7.21 2.11
N GLU A 93 10.58 8.42 2.72
CA GLU A 93 10.12 8.58 4.10
C GLU A 93 8.68 8.08 4.27
N ALA A 94 7.77 8.41 3.34
CA ALA A 94 6.40 7.91 3.36
C ALA A 94 6.33 6.38 3.27
N TYR A 95 7.14 5.78 2.39
CA TYR A 95 7.25 4.34 2.27
C TYR A 95 7.70 3.68 3.58
N GLU A 96 8.77 4.20 4.20
CA GLU A 96 9.31 3.66 5.45
C GLU A 96 8.33 3.78 6.63
N LEU A 97 7.62 4.92 6.73
CA LEU A 97 6.59 5.12 7.75
C LEU A 97 5.44 4.11 7.59
N HIS A 98 4.99 3.89 6.35
CA HIS A 98 3.96 2.90 6.05
C HIS A 98 4.43 1.46 6.34
N ALA A 99 5.66 1.11 5.95
CA ALA A 99 6.24 -0.20 6.24
C ALA A 99 6.41 -0.44 7.74
N ARG A 100 6.75 0.60 8.52
CA ARG A 100 6.82 0.53 9.99
C ARG A 100 5.46 0.24 10.59
N LEU A 101 4.40 0.92 10.14
CA LEU A 101 3.05 0.69 10.61
C LEU A 101 2.60 -0.76 10.40
N HIS A 102 2.92 -1.33 9.23
CA HIS A 102 2.63 -2.73 8.96
C HIS A 102 3.36 -3.66 9.93
N ARG A 103 4.66 -3.44 10.17
CA ARG A 103 5.43 -4.23 11.14
C ARG A 103 4.87 -4.15 12.55
N GLU A 104 4.53 -2.94 13.01
CA GLU A 104 3.92 -2.74 14.34
C GLU A 104 2.59 -3.49 14.46
N PHE A 105 1.79 -3.53 13.38
CA PHE A 105 0.54 -4.28 13.35
C PHE A 105 0.79 -5.79 13.38
N ASP A 106 1.76 -6.28 12.60
CA ASP A 106 2.16 -7.69 12.58
C ASP A 106 2.65 -8.13 13.97
N ASP A 107 3.47 -7.31 14.64
CA ASP A 107 3.95 -7.56 16.01
C ASP A 107 2.77 -7.69 17.01
N VAL A 108 1.75 -6.85 16.87
CA VAL A 108 0.53 -6.96 17.70
C VAL A 108 -0.18 -8.27 17.45
N ILE A 109 -0.38 -8.67 16.20
CA ILE A 109 -1.01 -9.95 15.84
C ILE A 109 -0.19 -11.13 16.37
N ASP A 110 1.12 -11.11 16.18
CA ASP A 110 2.02 -12.16 16.67
C ASP A 110 1.99 -12.26 18.19
N SER A 111 1.94 -11.14 18.92
CA SER A 111 1.81 -11.13 20.37
C SER A 111 0.49 -11.75 20.87
N ILE A 112 -0.61 -11.53 20.15
CA ILE A 112 -1.92 -12.13 20.46
C ILE A 112 -1.90 -13.64 20.20
N LEU A 113 -1.21 -14.06 19.14
CA LEU A 113 -1.16 -15.45 18.71
C LEU A 113 -0.02 -16.27 19.34
N GLN A 114 0.84 -15.67 20.18
CA GLN A 114 2.03 -16.35 20.71
C GLN A 114 1.69 -17.69 21.41
N ASP A 115 0.58 -17.74 22.15
CA ASP A 115 0.12 -18.93 22.91
C ASP A 115 -0.87 -19.79 22.13
N ALA A 116 -1.19 -19.44 20.89
CA ALA A 116 -2.10 -20.21 20.05
C ALA A 116 -1.43 -21.47 19.51
N SER A 117 -2.14 -22.60 19.58
CA SER A 117 -1.68 -23.86 18.97
C SER A 117 -1.52 -23.72 17.45
N GLY A 118 -0.70 -24.59 16.85
CA GLY A 118 -0.54 -24.63 15.38
C GLY A 118 -1.87 -24.82 14.66
N GLU A 119 -2.75 -25.67 15.19
CA GLU A 119 -4.09 -25.90 14.63
C GLU A 119 -4.96 -24.65 14.66
N ASN A 120 -4.92 -23.88 15.76
CA ASN A 120 -5.69 -22.64 15.90
C ASN A 120 -5.18 -21.55 14.94
N ARG A 121 -3.87 -21.46 14.74
CA ARG A 121 -3.27 -20.54 13.77
C ARG A 121 -3.67 -20.89 12.34
N GLU A 122 -3.62 -22.17 12.00
CA GLU A 122 -4.04 -22.68 10.68
C GLU A 122 -5.53 -22.44 10.44
N PHE A 123 -6.37 -22.72 11.43
CA PHE A 123 -7.81 -22.44 11.35
C PHE A 123 -8.07 -20.94 11.11
N LEU A 124 -7.43 -20.06 11.87
CA LEU A 124 -7.59 -18.61 11.71
C LEU A 124 -7.16 -18.14 10.32
N LYS A 125 -6.00 -18.62 9.84
CA LYS A 125 -5.51 -18.32 8.50
C LYS A 125 -6.53 -18.72 7.43
N ASN A 126 -7.01 -19.97 7.48
CA ASN A 126 -7.96 -20.49 6.51
C ASN A 126 -9.30 -19.75 6.57
N PHE A 127 -9.76 -19.38 7.76
CA PHE A 127 -10.95 -18.56 7.96
C PHE A 127 -10.80 -17.19 7.29
N LEU A 128 -9.68 -16.49 7.55
CA LEU A 128 -9.43 -15.15 6.98
C LEU A 128 -9.31 -15.19 5.45
N VAL A 129 -8.61 -16.19 4.91
CA VAL A 129 -8.52 -16.39 3.45
C VAL A 129 -9.90 -16.61 2.84
N SER A 130 -10.70 -17.50 3.43
CA SER A 130 -12.06 -17.79 2.94
C SER A 130 -12.98 -16.59 3.05
N LEU A 131 -12.87 -15.82 4.13
CA LEU A 131 -13.63 -14.59 4.32
C LEU A 131 -13.25 -13.56 3.27
N ASN A 132 -11.95 -13.35 3.02
CA ASN A 132 -11.48 -12.39 2.01
C ASN A 132 -12.00 -12.75 0.61
N MET A 133 -11.88 -14.02 0.22
CA MET A 133 -12.40 -14.50 -1.07
C MET A 133 -13.90 -14.23 -1.21
N LYS A 134 -14.68 -14.42 -0.13
CA LYS A 134 -16.11 -14.13 -0.16
C LYS A 134 -16.42 -12.63 -0.20
N LEU A 135 -15.64 -11.80 0.44
CA LEU A 135 -15.82 -10.34 0.37
C LEU A 135 -15.50 -9.77 -1.02
N GLU A 136 -14.54 -10.36 -1.72
CA GLU A 136 -14.23 -9.98 -3.11
C GLU A 136 -15.41 -10.20 -4.08
N GLU A 137 -16.32 -11.14 -3.79
CA GLU A 137 -17.53 -11.35 -4.59
C GLU A 137 -18.55 -10.18 -4.49
N PHE A 138 -18.38 -9.27 -3.51
CA PHE A 138 -19.24 -8.08 -3.33
C PHE A 138 -18.65 -6.78 -3.90
N LEU A 139 -17.42 -6.81 -4.41
CA LEU A 139 -16.70 -5.66 -4.98
C LEU A 139 -16.76 -5.64 -6.50
#